data_e706942482e92d8d25686f7ed2934a83
#
_entry.id   e706942482e92d8d25686f7ed2934a83
#
_cell.length_a   1.000
_cell.length_b   1.000
_cell.length_c   1.000
_cell.angle_alpha   90.00
_cell.angle_beta   90.00
_cell.angle_gamma   90.00
#
_symmetry.space_group_name_H-M   'P 1'
#
loop_
_entity.id
_entity.type
_entity.pdbx_description
1 polymer ?
#
loop_
_entity_poly.entity_id
_entity_poly.type
_entity_poly.pdbx_seq_one_letter_code
_entity_poly.pdbx_strand_id
1 'polypeptide(L)'
;MVGTGLGAEHGILYKRGDVLELAHKADVLVFDKTGTITQGKPQLVSSYTYGNSGAALQLLASLEAKSEHPLGQAILVAAENTNLDLLEMDNFSSLTGRGLTASYAGKTYLAGNQTLMAEEKVDLTSAQADFQSLTADGQTPIFLAEDGKLIGLFGVADQVKADSADMVAALHQMGKEVIMLTGDNDQTAQAIAQKVGIKRVISQVLPQEKSRVISDLQAEGKSVIMVGDGINDAPALATADIGIAMGSGTDIAMESADMVLMKPNLMDVVKALKISQATITTIKENLFWAFIYNILSIPVAMGVLHLFGGPLLDPMIAGLAMSFSSVSVVLNALRLKRRKV
;
A
#
# COMPACT_ATOMS: atom_id res chain seq x y z
N MET A 1 -3.69 6.77 -25.33
CA MET A 1 -2.64 5.91 -25.90
C MET A 1 -1.22 6.28 -25.45
N VAL A 2 -0.68 7.49 -25.69
CA VAL A 2 0.70 7.81 -25.25
C VAL A 2 0.87 7.72 -23.73
N GLY A 3 -0.08 8.25 -22.94
CA GLY A 3 -0.03 8.19 -21.48
C GLY A 3 -0.09 6.77 -20.91
N THR A 4 -0.96 5.91 -21.44
CA THR A 4 -1.04 4.49 -21.03
C THR A 4 0.22 3.72 -21.43
N GLY A 5 0.79 4.00 -22.62
CA GLY A 5 2.07 3.45 -23.03
C GLY A 5 3.23 3.86 -22.13
N LEU A 6 3.29 5.14 -21.74
CA LEU A 6 4.28 5.63 -20.78
C LEU A 6 4.12 4.96 -19.40
N GLY A 7 2.89 4.75 -18.94
CA GLY A 7 2.63 3.97 -17.73
C GLY A 7 3.17 2.56 -17.81
N ALA A 8 2.89 1.85 -18.91
CA ALA A 8 3.36 0.48 -19.13
C ALA A 8 4.90 0.39 -19.17
N GLU A 9 5.59 1.36 -19.79
CA GLU A 9 7.07 1.46 -19.79
C GLU A 9 7.63 1.56 -18.35
N HIS A 10 6.87 2.16 -17.43
CA HIS A 10 7.23 2.26 -16.00
C HIS A 10 6.71 1.11 -15.14
N GLY A 11 6.02 0.11 -15.72
CA GLY A 11 5.42 -1.00 -15.01
C GLY A 11 4.11 -0.63 -14.31
N ILE A 12 3.40 0.39 -14.79
CA ILE A 12 2.09 0.82 -14.31
C ILE A 12 1.06 0.46 -15.37
N LEU A 13 0.15 -0.45 -15.04
CA LEU A 13 -0.93 -0.90 -15.91
C LEU A 13 -2.23 -0.18 -15.55
N TYR A 14 -2.72 0.67 -16.45
CA TYR A 14 -4.06 1.26 -16.35
C TYR A 14 -5.04 0.37 -17.11
N LYS A 15 -6.03 -0.19 -16.44
CA LYS A 15 -7.03 -1.05 -17.08
C LYS A 15 -8.04 -0.27 -17.91
N ARG A 16 -8.30 0.98 -17.55
CA ARG A 16 -9.25 1.86 -18.23
C ARG A 16 -8.64 3.24 -18.45
N GLY A 17 -9.04 3.90 -19.53
CA GLY A 17 -8.52 5.22 -19.90
C GLY A 17 -8.96 6.36 -18.97
N ASP A 18 -10.14 6.26 -18.38
CA ASP A 18 -10.68 7.23 -17.42
C ASP A 18 -9.90 7.23 -16.10
N VAL A 19 -9.35 6.09 -15.67
CA VAL A 19 -8.46 5.99 -14.50
C VAL A 19 -7.24 6.90 -14.67
N LEU A 20 -6.64 6.90 -15.86
CA LEU A 20 -5.53 7.80 -16.17
C LEU A 20 -5.95 9.28 -16.12
N GLU A 21 -7.20 9.59 -16.41
CA GLU A 21 -7.72 10.96 -16.33
C GLU A 21 -8.02 11.37 -14.89
N LEU A 22 -8.54 10.46 -14.06
CA LEU A 22 -9.05 10.77 -12.74
C LEU A 22 -7.97 10.73 -11.65
N ALA A 23 -6.94 9.91 -11.82
CA ALA A 23 -5.97 9.62 -10.77
C ALA A 23 -5.30 10.89 -10.17
N HIS A 24 -4.97 11.88 -11.00
CA HIS A 24 -4.36 13.12 -10.50
C HIS A 24 -5.31 13.99 -9.66
N LYS A 25 -6.64 13.78 -9.76
CA LYS A 25 -7.67 14.56 -9.06
C LYS A 25 -7.91 14.05 -7.63
N ALA A 26 -7.49 12.83 -7.31
CA ALA A 26 -7.70 12.25 -5.99
C ALA A 26 -7.23 13.20 -4.88
N ASP A 27 -8.04 13.35 -3.83
CA ASP A 27 -7.74 14.16 -2.65
C ASP A 27 -6.99 13.34 -1.61
N VAL A 28 -7.39 12.08 -1.46
CA VAL A 28 -6.94 11.17 -0.43
C VAL A 28 -6.42 9.87 -1.04
N LEU A 29 -5.27 9.42 -0.54
CA LEU A 29 -4.77 8.07 -0.80
C LEU A 29 -4.80 7.26 0.49
N VAL A 30 -5.53 6.16 0.48
CA VAL A 30 -5.63 5.20 1.57
C VAL A 30 -4.74 4.01 1.24
N PHE A 31 -3.79 3.72 2.11
CA PHE A 31 -2.89 2.58 1.97
C PHE A 31 -3.22 1.52 3.00
N ASP A 32 -3.38 0.27 2.55
CA ASP A 32 -3.28 -0.83 3.50
C ASP A 32 -1.88 -0.88 4.10
N LYS A 33 -1.77 -1.40 5.32
CA LYS A 33 -0.47 -1.55 5.98
C LYS A 33 0.30 -2.74 5.42
N THR A 34 -0.28 -3.94 5.55
CA THR A 34 0.40 -5.22 5.35
C THR A 34 0.62 -5.51 3.87
N GLY A 35 1.88 -5.81 3.47
CA GLY A 35 2.20 -6.06 2.06
C GLY A 35 2.22 -4.81 1.16
N THR A 36 1.65 -3.70 1.62
CA THR A 36 1.61 -2.42 0.91
C THR A 36 2.64 -1.44 1.47
N ILE A 37 2.43 -0.85 2.65
CA ILE A 37 3.45 0.00 3.32
C ILE A 37 4.59 -0.85 3.85
N THR A 38 4.28 -2.06 4.31
CA THR A 38 5.24 -3.05 4.79
C THR A 38 5.48 -4.14 3.74
N GLN A 39 6.46 -5.00 3.98
CA GLN A 39 6.85 -6.05 3.03
C GLN A 39 5.85 -7.23 2.93
N GLY A 40 4.91 -7.34 3.90
CA GLY A 40 4.00 -8.48 4.00
C GLY A 40 4.70 -9.78 4.46
N LYS A 41 5.88 -9.64 5.04
CA LYS A 41 6.71 -10.74 5.52
C LYS A 41 7.14 -10.47 6.96
N PRO A 42 6.31 -10.86 7.95
CA PRO A 42 6.68 -10.73 9.34
C PRO A 42 8.01 -11.45 9.63
N GLN A 43 8.85 -10.83 10.44
CA GLN A 43 10.14 -11.39 10.87
C GLN A 43 10.29 -11.25 12.38
N LEU A 44 10.97 -12.18 13.00
CA LEU A 44 11.42 -12.04 14.38
C LEU A 44 12.49 -10.94 14.44
N VAL A 45 12.20 -9.84 15.16
CA VAL A 45 13.07 -8.67 15.27
C VAL A 45 13.75 -8.62 16.63
N SER A 46 13.03 -9.00 17.69
CA SER A 46 13.52 -8.94 19.07
C SER A 46 13.24 -10.22 19.80
N SER A 47 14.17 -10.62 20.68
CA SER A 47 14.06 -11.83 21.51
C SER A 47 14.64 -11.54 22.89
N TYR A 48 13.81 -11.64 23.90
CA TYR A 48 14.18 -11.52 25.31
C TYR A 48 13.92 -12.84 26.02
N THR A 49 14.87 -13.29 26.83
CA THR A 49 14.77 -14.54 27.60
C THR A 49 14.82 -14.22 29.09
N TYR A 50 13.99 -14.91 29.87
CA TYR A 50 13.89 -14.75 31.30
C TYR A 50 14.26 -16.08 31.99
N GLY A 51 15.05 -15.98 33.06
CA GLY A 51 15.56 -17.18 33.73
C GLY A 51 16.65 -17.92 32.95
N ASN A 52 16.76 -19.22 33.11
CA ASN A 52 17.80 -20.08 32.52
C ASN A 52 17.40 -20.70 31.17
N SER A 53 16.54 -20.07 30.37
CA SER A 53 15.97 -20.73 29.20
C SER A 53 16.72 -20.37 27.90
N GLY A 54 17.94 -20.90 27.74
CA GLY A 54 18.67 -20.77 26.47
C GLY A 54 17.99 -21.41 25.26
N ALA A 55 16.91 -22.20 25.48
CA ALA A 55 16.14 -22.85 24.43
C ALA A 55 14.80 -22.16 24.11
N ALA A 56 14.55 -20.93 24.58
CA ALA A 56 13.24 -20.29 24.46
C ALA A 56 12.78 -20.13 22.99
N LEU A 57 13.66 -19.77 22.08
CA LEU A 57 13.32 -19.66 20.64
C LEU A 57 13.00 -21.04 20.03
N GLN A 58 13.76 -22.09 20.41
CA GLN A 58 13.51 -23.46 19.96
C GLN A 58 12.15 -23.98 20.44
N LEU A 59 11.81 -23.73 21.70
CA LEU A 59 10.50 -24.09 22.28
C LEU A 59 9.37 -23.36 21.60
N LEU A 60 9.50 -22.03 21.38
CA LEU A 60 8.50 -21.24 20.68
C LEU A 60 8.33 -21.73 19.24
N ALA A 61 9.41 -21.96 18.51
CA ALA A 61 9.35 -22.47 17.14
C ALA A 61 8.70 -23.85 17.06
N SER A 62 8.98 -24.72 18.04
CA SER A 62 8.37 -26.05 18.12
C SER A 62 6.85 -25.99 18.39
N LEU A 63 6.39 -25.03 19.19
CA LEU A 63 4.97 -24.73 19.38
C LEU A 63 4.33 -24.21 18.08
N GLU A 64 4.98 -23.26 17.41
CA GLU A 64 4.47 -22.63 16.18
C GLU A 64 4.55 -23.56 14.95
N ALA A 65 5.30 -24.65 15.00
CA ALA A 65 5.43 -25.59 13.89
C ALA A 65 4.10 -26.23 13.44
N LYS A 66 3.10 -26.26 14.34
CA LYS A 66 1.75 -26.75 14.05
C LYS A 66 0.73 -25.61 13.83
N SER A 67 1.19 -24.36 13.83
CA SER A 67 0.37 -23.15 13.63
C SER A 67 0.38 -22.72 12.17
N GLU A 68 -0.78 -22.34 11.65
CA GLU A 68 -0.89 -21.74 10.32
C GLU A 68 -0.82 -20.20 10.36
N HIS A 69 -0.55 -19.61 11.51
CA HIS A 69 -0.54 -18.17 11.69
C HIS A 69 0.73 -17.53 11.07
N PRO A 70 0.64 -16.39 10.35
CA PRO A 70 1.80 -15.73 9.75
C PRO A 70 2.92 -15.35 10.74
N LEU A 71 2.57 -15.06 11.99
CA LEU A 71 3.55 -14.79 13.05
C LEU A 71 4.35 -16.04 13.40
N GLY A 72 3.71 -17.24 13.39
CA GLY A 72 4.38 -18.51 13.59
C GLY A 72 5.43 -18.79 12.51
N GLN A 73 5.09 -18.50 11.26
CA GLN A 73 6.04 -18.64 10.16
C GLN A 73 7.31 -17.79 10.35
N ALA A 74 7.16 -16.56 10.89
CA ALA A 74 8.31 -15.71 11.21
C ALA A 74 9.24 -16.32 12.27
N ILE A 75 8.67 -16.98 13.27
CA ILE A 75 9.42 -17.69 14.33
C ILE A 75 10.13 -18.92 13.75
N LEU A 76 9.45 -19.69 12.89
CA LEU A 76 10.04 -20.87 12.23
C LEU A 76 11.25 -20.49 11.37
N VAL A 77 11.12 -19.45 10.54
CA VAL A 77 12.23 -18.94 9.72
C VAL A 77 13.39 -18.48 10.60
N ALA A 78 13.13 -17.85 11.74
CA ALA A 78 14.18 -17.44 12.67
C ALA A 78 14.90 -18.64 13.29
N ALA A 79 14.17 -19.70 13.64
CA ALA A 79 14.74 -20.94 14.15
C ALA A 79 15.60 -21.67 13.09
N GLU A 80 15.13 -21.74 11.84
CA GLU A 80 15.89 -22.29 10.71
C GLU A 80 17.20 -21.53 10.49
N ASN A 81 17.17 -20.20 10.49
CA ASN A 81 18.35 -19.35 10.31
C ASN A 81 19.41 -19.53 11.42
N THR A 82 18.98 -19.99 12.59
CA THR A 82 19.86 -20.30 13.74
C THR A 82 20.18 -21.79 13.85
N ASN A 83 19.78 -22.62 12.87
CA ASN A 83 19.99 -24.08 12.83
C ASN A 83 19.46 -24.76 14.09
N LEU A 84 18.29 -24.37 14.59
CA LEU A 84 17.63 -25.01 15.73
C LEU A 84 16.74 -26.16 15.24
N ASP A 85 16.97 -27.37 15.77
CA ASP A 85 16.09 -28.50 15.51
C ASP A 85 14.78 -28.34 16.28
N LEU A 86 13.66 -28.60 15.62
CA LEU A 86 12.34 -28.53 16.25
C LEU A 86 12.11 -29.72 17.15
N LEU A 87 11.50 -29.48 18.30
CA LEU A 87 11.12 -30.51 19.27
C LEU A 87 9.73 -31.05 18.95
N GLU A 88 9.52 -32.34 19.16
CA GLU A 88 8.21 -32.94 19.00
C GLU A 88 7.32 -32.61 20.20
N MET A 89 6.28 -31.80 19.97
CA MET A 89 5.35 -31.35 21.00
C MET A 89 4.10 -32.22 21.06
N ASP A 90 3.70 -32.59 22.30
CA ASP A 90 2.48 -33.30 22.60
C ASP A 90 1.33 -32.39 22.98
N ASN A 91 0.11 -32.90 22.95
CA ASN A 91 -1.12 -32.20 23.41
C ASN A 91 -1.27 -30.77 22.87
N PHE A 92 -0.90 -30.56 21.59
CA PHE A 92 -1.03 -29.26 20.95
C PHE A 92 -2.49 -28.81 20.85
N SER A 93 -2.76 -27.54 21.21
CA SER A 93 -4.05 -26.89 21.05
C SER A 93 -3.88 -25.42 20.68
N SER A 94 -4.65 -24.96 19.70
CA SER A 94 -4.74 -23.55 19.31
C SER A 94 -5.90 -22.89 20.04
N LEU A 95 -5.62 -21.78 20.69
CA LEU A 95 -6.59 -20.94 21.43
C LEU A 95 -6.91 -19.72 20.57
N THR A 96 -8.03 -19.76 19.86
CA THR A 96 -8.41 -18.75 18.85
C THR A 96 -8.28 -17.32 19.38
N GLY A 97 -7.47 -16.50 18.69
CA GLY A 97 -7.22 -15.10 19.01
C GLY A 97 -6.37 -14.86 20.26
N ARG A 98 -5.82 -15.90 20.91
CA ARG A 98 -5.04 -15.79 22.15
C ARG A 98 -3.64 -16.37 22.04
N GLY A 99 -3.50 -17.57 21.46
CA GLY A 99 -2.20 -18.22 21.34
C GLY A 99 -2.29 -19.74 21.24
N LEU A 100 -1.25 -20.42 21.69
CA LEU A 100 -1.04 -21.86 21.57
C LEU A 100 -0.67 -22.45 22.92
N THR A 101 -1.01 -23.72 23.10
CA THR A 101 -0.53 -24.52 24.22
C THR A 101 -0.07 -25.90 23.74
N ALA A 102 0.98 -26.43 24.34
CA ALA A 102 1.45 -27.81 24.11
C ALA A 102 2.24 -28.29 25.31
N SER A 103 2.56 -29.61 25.31
CA SER A 103 3.40 -30.25 26.33
C SER A 103 4.69 -30.78 25.72
N TYR A 104 5.79 -30.68 26.46
CA TYR A 104 7.05 -31.30 26.10
C TYR A 104 7.82 -31.70 27.36
N ALA A 105 8.38 -32.92 27.39
CA ALA A 105 9.15 -33.47 28.53
C ALA A 105 8.43 -33.31 29.89
N GLY A 106 7.11 -33.49 29.91
CA GLY A 106 6.29 -33.42 31.13
C GLY A 106 5.96 -32.00 31.61
N LYS A 107 6.33 -30.95 30.85
CA LYS A 107 6.02 -29.56 31.14
C LYS A 107 5.00 -29.02 30.16
N THR A 108 4.22 -28.02 30.60
CA THR A 108 3.25 -27.29 29.77
C THR A 108 3.82 -25.98 29.32
N TYR A 109 3.70 -25.73 28.02
CA TYR A 109 4.14 -24.47 27.37
C TYR A 109 2.94 -23.70 26.83
N LEU A 110 2.99 -22.38 27.00
CA LEU A 110 2.00 -21.44 26.51
C LEU A 110 2.73 -20.40 25.66
N ALA A 111 2.28 -20.18 24.43
CA ALA A 111 2.77 -19.10 23.57
C ALA A 111 1.58 -18.22 23.14
N GLY A 112 1.65 -16.91 23.33
CA GLY A 112 0.54 -16.05 22.92
C GLY A 112 0.63 -14.62 23.41
N ASN A 113 -0.53 -13.96 23.38
CA ASN A 113 -0.66 -12.55 23.74
C ASN A 113 -0.79 -12.33 25.26
N GLN A 114 -0.81 -11.05 25.66
CA GLN A 114 -0.95 -10.66 27.06
C GLN A 114 -2.25 -11.18 27.70
N THR A 115 -3.34 -11.28 26.92
CA THR A 115 -4.63 -11.79 27.42
C THR A 115 -4.51 -13.26 27.86
N LEU A 116 -3.88 -14.11 27.04
CA LEU A 116 -3.63 -15.50 27.41
C LEU A 116 -2.80 -15.60 28.69
N MET A 117 -1.74 -14.81 28.78
CA MET A 117 -0.86 -14.82 29.97
C MET A 117 -1.62 -14.39 31.24
N ALA A 118 -2.52 -13.43 31.14
CA ALA A 118 -3.36 -12.99 32.26
C ALA A 118 -4.38 -14.06 32.70
N GLU A 119 -5.04 -14.74 31.75
CA GLU A 119 -5.97 -15.83 32.01
C GLU A 119 -5.29 -16.99 32.74
N GLU A 120 -4.06 -17.33 32.32
CA GLU A 120 -3.25 -18.40 32.88
C GLU A 120 -2.41 -17.94 34.10
N LYS A 121 -2.63 -16.70 34.57
CA LYS A 121 -1.99 -16.10 35.77
C LYS A 121 -0.47 -16.08 35.72
N VAL A 122 0.12 -15.92 34.54
CA VAL A 122 1.56 -15.76 34.34
C VAL A 122 1.96 -14.37 34.77
N ASP A 123 2.96 -14.26 35.64
CA ASP A 123 3.51 -12.96 36.08
C ASP A 123 4.40 -12.37 34.96
N LEU A 124 4.00 -11.20 34.45
CA LEU A 124 4.70 -10.46 33.39
C LEU A 124 5.52 -9.27 33.92
N THR A 125 5.65 -9.11 35.23
CA THR A 125 6.32 -7.96 35.84
C THR A 125 7.75 -7.79 35.32
N SER A 126 8.49 -8.89 35.16
CA SER A 126 9.87 -8.87 34.68
C SER A 126 10.00 -8.46 33.20
N ALA A 127 8.94 -8.60 32.41
CA ALA A 127 8.93 -8.27 30.98
C ALA A 127 8.31 -6.91 30.67
N GLN A 128 7.82 -6.17 31.66
CA GLN A 128 7.01 -4.96 31.41
C GLN A 128 7.77 -3.88 30.63
N ALA A 129 9.05 -3.68 30.91
CA ALA A 129 9.88 -2.69 30.22
C ALA A 129 10.14 -3.12 28.75
N ASP A 130 10.48 -4.40 28.55
CA ASP A 130 10.74 -4.95 27.23
C ASP A 130 9.46 -4.97 26.36
N PHE A 131 8.32 -5.31 26.96
CA PHE A 131 7.01 -5.25 26.31
C PHE A 131 6.67 -3.84 25.85
N GLN A 132 6.88 -2.83 26.69
CA GLN A 132 6.65 -1.42 26.33
C GLN A 132 7.57 -0.98 25.18
N SER A 133 8.84 -1.40 25.22
CA SER A 133 9.79 -1.11 24.13
C SER A 133 9.36 -1.73 22.81
N LEU A 134 9.01 -3.02 22.81
CA LEU A 134 8.55 -3.72 21.62
C LEU A 134 7.33 -3.05 21.00
N THR A 135 6.34 -2.74 21.81
CA THR A 135 5.09 -2.12 21.34
C THR A 135 5.31 -0.70 20.84
N ALA A 136 6.19 0.08 21.47
CA ALA A 136 6.59 1.41 21.01
C ALA A 136 7.31 1.35 19.65
N ASP A 137 8.04 0.27 19.38
CA ASP A 137 8.71 0.03 18.11
C ASP A 137 7.78 -0.54 17.01
N GLY A 138 6.51 -0.77 17.33
CA GLY A 138 5.51 -1.31 16.39
C GLY A 138 5.65 -2.81 16.16
N GLN A 139 6.29 -3.54 17.08
CA GLN A 139 6.39 -5.00 17.04
C GLN A 139 5.18 -5.64 17.72
N THR A 140 4.78 -6.81 17.21
CA THR A 140 3.76 -7.65 17.84
C THR A 140 4.43 -8.56 18.87
N PRO A 141 4.12 -8.42 20.17
CA PRO A 141 4.73 -9.23 21.22
C PRO A 141 4.09 -10.61 21.29
N ILE A 142 4.95 -11.64 21.41
CA ILE A 142 4.58 -13.03 21.68
C ILE A 142 5.27 -13.44 22.99
N PHE A 143 4.49 -13.75 24.01
CA PHE A 143 5.00 -14.27 25.28
C PHE A 143 5.12 -15.79 25.22
N LEU A 144 6.15 -16.34 25.85
CA LEU A 144 6.34 -17.76 26.06
C LEU A 144 6.46 -18.05 27.55
N ALA A 145 5.62 -18.96 28.02
CA ALA A 145 5.66 -19.42 29.42
C ALA A 145 5.84 -20.93 29.51
N GLU A 146 6.52 -21.40 30.57
CA GLU A 146 6.71 -22.80 30.97
C GLU A 146 6.10 -22.97 32.36
N ASP A 147 5.17 -23.91 32.54
CA ASP A 147 4.50 -24.21 33.81
C ASP A 147 4.05 -22.94 34.58
N GLY A 148 3.44 -21.99 33.88
CA GLY A 148 2.95 -20.74 34.44
C GLY A 148 4.03 -19.69 34.73
N LYS A 149 5.29 -19.90 34.32
CA LYS A 149 6.38 -18.93 34.49
C LYS A 149 6.81 -18.36 33.14
N LEU A 150 6.95 -17.06 33.04
CA LEU A 150 7.47 -16.41 31.84
C LEU A 150 8.93 -16.82 31.58
N ILE A 151 9.22 -17.32 30.38
CA ILE A 151 10.56 -17.72 29.94
C ILE A 151 11.05 -16.95 28.70
N GLY A 152 10.15 -16.27 27.97
CA GLY A 152 10.54 -15.50 26.79
C GLY A 152 9.50 -14.46 26.39
N LEU A 153 9.97 -13.40 25.74
CA LEU A 153 9.18 -12.40 25.04
C LEU A 153 9.83 -12.14 23.68
N PHE A 154 9.04 -12.29 22.63
CA PHE A 154 9.51 -12.19 21.26
C PHE A 154 8.74 -11.09 20.53
N GLY A 155 9.45 -10.27 19.77
CA GLY A 155 8.88 -9.21 18.97
C GLY A 155 8.90 -9.57 17.49
N VAL A 156 7.73 -9.70 16.88
CA VAL A 156 7.59 -9.93 15.45
C VAL A 156 7.08 -8.65 14.80
N ALA A 157 7.73 -8.21 13.73
CA ALA A 157 7.31 -7.06 12.96
C ALA A 157 7.37 -7.34 11.46
N ASP A 158 6.42 -6.77 10.75
CA ASP A 158 6.47 -6.66 9.30
C ASP A 158 7.23 -5.38 8.94
N GLN A 159 8.36 -5.55 8.27
CA GLN A 159 9.27 -4.44 7.98
C GLN A 159 8.65 -3.43 7.01
N VAL A 160 8.78 -2.15 7.33
CA VAL A 160 8.40 -1.05 6.43
C VAL A 160 9.27 -1.11 5.17
N LYS A 161 8.66 -0.95 4.00
CA LYS A 161 9.40 -0.86 2.73
C LYS A 161 10.28 0.40 2.74
N ALA A 162 11.49 0.30 2.18
CA ALA A 162 12.47 1.38 2.19
C ALA A 162 11.98 2.67 1.52
N ASP A 163 11.08 2.56 0.55
CA ASP A 163 10.52 3.67 -0.23
C ASP A 163 9.23 4.27 0.36
N SER A 164 8.70 3.71 1.46
CA SER A 164 7.43 4.15 2.05
C SER A 164 7.46 5.61 2.53
N ALA A 165 8.52 6.01 3.23
CA ALA A 165 8.64 7.38 3.73
C ALA A 165 8.81 8.40 2.59
N ASP A 166 9.60 8.08 1.56
CA ASP A 166 9.81 8.93 0.39
C ASP A 166 8.50 9.09 -0.41
N MET A 167 7.73 8.01 -0.55
CA MET A 167 6.43 8.04 -1.20
C MET A 167 5.45 8.95 -0.45
N VAL A 168 5.34 8.83 0.88
CA VAL A 168 4.47 9.67 1.70
C VAL A 168 4.86 11.15 1.58
N ALA A 169 6.16 11.45 1.68
CA ALA A 169 6.67 12.81 1.53
C ALA A 169 6.34 13.39 0.15
N ALA A 170 6.51 12.60 -0.93
CA ALA A 170 6.20 13.03 -2.29
C ALA A 170 4.70 13.28 -2.50
N LEU A 171 3.82 12.44 -1.94
CA LEU A 171 2.37 12.65 -2.00
C LEU A 171 1.94 13.89 -1.24
N HIS A 172 2.50 14.16 -0.05
CA HIS A 172 2.25 15.39 0.69
C HIS A 172 2.70 16.63 -0.09
N GLN A 173 3.86 16.58 -0.79
CA GLN A 173 4.30 17.67 -1.68
C GLN A 173 3.36 17.91 -2.86
N MET A 174 2.63 16.87 -3.30
CA MET A 174 1.58 16.98 -4.31
C MET A 174 0.23 17.47 -3.74
N GLY A 175 0.18 17.80 -2.44
CA GLY A 175 -1.03 18.25 -1.74
C GLY A 175 -2.03 17.13 -1.47
N LYS A 176 -1.61 15.87 -1.43
CA LYS A 176 -2.47 14.72 -1.17
C LYS A 176 -2.49 14.37 0.32
N GLU A 177 -3.68 14.05 0.85
CA GLU A 177 -3.81 13.44 2.16
C GLU A 177 -3.45 11.94 2.06
N VAL A 178 -2.64 11.45 3.00
CA VAL A 178 -2.25 10.03 3.06
C VAL A 178 -2.81 9.44 4.35
N ILE A 179 -3.57 8.35 4.23
CA ILE A 179 -4.19 7.62 5.34
C ILE A 179 -3.65 6.19 5.34
N MET A 180 -3.27 5.67 6.49
CA MET A 180 -2.98 4.25 6.68
C MET A 180 -4.21 3.54 7.24
N LEU A 181 -4.59 2.41 6.63
CA LEU A 181 -5.70 1.57 7.02
C LEU A 181 -5.15 0.20 7.46
N THR A 182 -5.52 -0.28 8.66
CA THR A 182 -5.00 -1.55 9.18
C THR A 182 -5.95 -2.21 10.19
N GLY A 183 -5.87 -3.55 10.27
CA GLY A 183 -6.52 -4.33 11.33
C GLY A 183 -5.73 -4.37 12.65
N ASP A 184 -4.50 -3.84 12.68
CA ASP A 184 -3.67 -3.83 13.88
C ASP A 184 -4.27 -2.96 15.00
N ASN A 185 -3.77 -3.17 16.22
CA ASN A 185 -4.05 -2.26 17.33
C ASN A 185 -3.48 -0.85 17.06
N ASP A 186 -4.08 0.14 17.72
CA ASP A 186 -3.77 1.55 17.50
C ASP A 186 -2.29 1.88 17.78
N GLN A 187 -1.72 1.33 18.83
CA GLN A 187 -0.34 1.60 19.24
C GLN A 187 0.68 1.15 18.17
N THR A 188 0.55 -0.08 17.66
CA THR A 188 1.40 -0.61 16.58
C THR A 188 1.21 0.20 15.29
N ALA A 189 -0.04 0.54 14.96
CA ALA A 189 -0.37 1.31 13.77
C ALA A 189 0.23 2.72 13.82
N GLN A 190 0.10 3.42 14.93
CA GLN A 190 0.68 4.76 15.13
C GLN A 190 2.22 4.74 15.05
N ALA A 191 2.87 3.73 15.65
CA ALA A 191 4.33 3.59 15.59
C ALA A 191 4.84 3.46 14.14
N ILE A 192 4.15 2.67 13.29
CA ILE A 192 4.50 2.52 11.87
C ILE A 192 4.22 3.81 11.11
N ALA A 193 3.05 4.43 11.33
CA ALA A 193 2.67 5.66 10.66
C ALA A 193 3.66 6.79 10.94
N GLN A 194 4.13 6.91 12.18
CA GLN A 194 5.14 7.90 12.57
C GLN A 194 6.46 7.67 11.83
N LYS A 195 6.92 6.41 11.68
CA LYS A 195 8.15 6.06 10.95
C LYS A 195 8.11 6.49 9.49
N VAL A 196 6.93 6.44 8.85
CA VAL A 196 6.76 6.80 7.43
C VAL A 196 6.21 8.20 7.21
N GLY A 197 5.85 8.93 8.26
CA GLY A 197 5.36 10.31 8.17
C GLY A 197 3.86 10.43 7.85
N ILE A 198 3.07 9.37 8.05
CA ILE A 198 1.61 9.38 7.89
C ILE A 198 0.99 9.96 9.17
N LYS A 199 0.07 10.93 9.00
CA LYS A 199 -0.57 11.64 10.13
C LYS A 199 -1.92 11.05 10.53
N ARG A 200 -2.65 10.45 9.58
CA ARG A 200 -3.98 9.89 9.82
C ARG A 200 -3.93 8.38 9.69
N VAL A 201 -4.34 7.69 10.75
CA VAL A 201 -4.40 6.23 10.83
C VAL A 201 -5.82 5.81 11.18
N ILE A 202 -6.29 4.76 10.53
CA ILE A 202 -7.54 4.07 10.87
C ILE A 202 -7.16 2.62 11.20
N SER A 203 -7.11 2.33 12.49
CA SER A 203 -6.68 1.05 13.06
C SER A 203 -7.87 0.18 13.47
N GLN A 204 -7.61 -1.08 13.82
CA GLN A 204 -8.59 -2.05 14.30
C GLN A 204 -9.76 -2.29 13.34
N VAL A 205 -9.53 -2.14 12.04
CA VAL A 205 -10.56 -2.31 11.00
C VAL A 205 -10.58 -3.76 10.53
N LEU A 206 -11.75 -4.40 10.64
CA LEU A 206 -11.95 -5.75 10.13
C LEU A 206 -11.92 -5.75 8.60
N PRO A 207 -11.51 -6.85 7.95
CA PRO A 207 -11.43 -6.91 6.48
C PRO A 207 -12.72 -6.49 5.78
N GLN A 208 -13.87 -6.93 6.28
CA GLN A 208 -15.18 -6.58 5.73
C GLN A 208 -15.60 -5.11 5.95
N GLU A 209 -14.94 -4.39 6.84
CA GLU A 209 -15.23 -2.99 7.15
C GLU A 209 -14.36 -2.00 6.34
N LYS A 210 -13.29 -2.48 5.70
CA LYS A 210 -12.40 -1.63 4.90
C LYS A 210 -13.12 -0.87 3.79
N SER A 211 -14.06 -1.52 3.10
CA SER A 211 -14.88 -0.87 2.07
C SER A 211 -15.77 0.23 2.63
N ARG A 212 -16.30 0.06 3.86
CA ARG A 212 -17.09 1.09 4.55
C ARG A 212 -16.25 2.33 4.83
N VAL A 213 -15.02 2.16 5.30
CA VAL A 213 -14.10 3.30 5.53
C VAL A 213 -13.90 4.11 4.25
N ILE A 214 -13.75 3.45 3.10
CA ILE A 214 -13.64 4.13 1.81
C ILE A 214 -14.92 4.90 1.49
N SER A 215 -16.08 4.26 1.64
CA SER A 215 -17.39 4.91 1.40
C SER A 215 -17.62 6.12 2.32
N ASP A 216 -17.22 6.05 3.58
CA ASP A 216 -17.34 7.16 4.54
C ASP A 216 -16.47 8.36 4.10
N LEU A 217 -15.24 8.13 3.61
CA LEU A 217 -14.38 9.17 3.05
C LEU A 217 -14.97 9.80 1.78
N GLN A 218 -15.58 8.99 0.90
CA GLN A 218 -16.27 9.48 -0.30
C GLN A 218 -17.52 10.30 0.07
N ALA A 219 -18.23 9.92 1.15
CA ALA A 219 -19.38 10.69 1.65
C ALA A 219 -18.98 12.07 2.20
N GLU A 220 -17.71 12.26 2.61
CA GLU A 220 -17.12 13.58 2.93
C GLU A 220 -16.89 14.43 1.67
N GLY A 221 -17.20 13.95 0.47
CA GLY A 221 -16.97 14.63 -0.80
C GLY A 221 -15.54 14.51 -1.34
N LYS A 222 -14.74 13.59 -0.79
CA LYS A 222 -13.34 13.36 -1.21
C LYS A 222 -13.27 12.34 -2.35
N SER A 223 -12.37 12.55 -3.30
CA SER A 223 -11.99 11.54 -4.27
C SER A 223 -10.88 10.67 -3.68
N VAL A 224 -11.13 9.36 -3.60
CA VAL A 224 -10.33 8.41 -2.83
C VAL A 224 -9.64 7.40 -3.75
N ILE A 225 -8.33 7.26 -3.59
CA ILE A 225 -7.56 6.14 -4.12
C ILE A 225 -7.31 5.15 -2.99
N MET A 226 -7.62 3.87 -3.20
CA MET A 226 -7.22 2.77 -2.31
C MET A 226 -6.04 2.03 -2.90
N VAL A 227 -5.00 1.78 -2.09
CA VAL A 227 -3.82 1.00 -2.47
C VAL A 227 -3.70 -0.20 -1.55
N GLY A 228 -3.68 -1.41 -2.12
CA GLY A 228 -3.63 -2.66 -1.36
C GLY A 228 -2.99 -3.80 -2.16
N ASP A 229 -2.77 -4.95 -1.51
CA ASP A 229 -2.16 -6.13 -2.13
C ASP A 229 -2.91 -7.44 -1.88
N GLY A 230 -3.80 -7.48 -0.89
CA GLY A 230 -4.43 -8.70 -0.38
C GLY A 230 -5.87 -8.94 -0.87
N ILE A 231 -6.31 -10.19 -0.69
CA ILE A 231 -7.72 -10.59 -0.90
C ILE A 231 -8.66 -9.73 -0.04
N ASN A 232 -8.22 -9.40 1.17
CA ASN A 232 -8.99 -8.62 2.13
C ASN A 232 -9.21 -7.16 1.68
N ASP A 233 -8.43 -6.70 0.71
CA ASP A 233 -8.53 -5.33 0.18
C ASP A 233 -9.41 -5.24 -1.06
N ALA A 234 -9.71 -6.37 -1.72
CA ALA A 234 -10.47 -6.40 -2.96
C ALA A 234 -11.80 -5.63 -2.89
N PRO A 235 -12.62 -5.76 -1.82
CA PRO A 235 -13.85 -4.96 -1.70
C PRO A 235 -13.56 -3.45 -1.56
N ALA A 236 -12.50 -3.07 -0.85
CA ALA A 236 -12.11 -1.67 -0.67
C ALA A 236 -11.52 -1.08 -1.96
N LEU A 237 -10.71 -1.85 -2.71
CA LEU A 237 -10.17 -1.49 -4.02
C LEU A 237 -11.30 -1.23 -5.02
N ALA A 238 -12.33 -2.09 -5.04
CA ALA A 238 -13.48 -1.95 -5.92
C ALA A 238 -14.42 -0.80 -5.51
N THR A 239 -14.44 -0.41 -4.23
CA THR A 239 -15.30 0.67 -3.70
C THR A 239 -14.69 2.06 -3.93
N ALA A 240 -13.37 2.17 -3.93
CA ALA A 240 -12.68 3.44 -4.14
C ALA A 240 -12.96 4.03 -5.53
N ASP A 241 -12.78 5.35 -5.70
CA ASP A 241 -12.84 5.99 -7.02
C ASP A 241 -11.79 5.40 -7.96
N ILE A 242 -10.64 5.01 -7.40
CA ILE A 242 -9.59 4.26 -8.09
C ILE A 242 -8.98 3.27 -7.11
N GLY A 243 -9.00 1.98 -7.47
CA GLY A 243 -8.26 0.92 -6.80
C GLY A 243 -6.89 0.71 -7.44
N ILE A 244 -5.83 0.68 -6.65
CA ILE A 244 -4.46 0.35 -7.08
C ILE A 244 -4.01 -0.92 -6.39
N ALA A 245 -3.74 -1.97 -7.16
CA ALA A 245 -3.16 -3.21 -6.64
C ALA A 245 -1.64 -3.23 -6.82
N MET A 246 -0.94 -3.75 -5.80
CA MET A 246 0.49 -4.06 -5.91
C MET A 246 0.68 -5.35 -6.71
N GLY A 247 1.66 -5.40 -7.61
CA GLY A 247 1.93 -6.58 -8.45
C GLY A 247 2.46 -7.80 -7.67
N SER A 248 2.85 -7.61 -6.42
CA SER A 248 3.12 -8.69 -5.46
C SER A 248 1.85 -9.23 -4.79
N GLY A 249 0.70 -8.60 -5.06
CA GLY A 249 -0.59 -8.95 -4.47
C GLY A 249 -1.22 -10.18 -5.09
N THR A 250 -2.39 -10.54 -4.58
CA THR A 250 -3.17 -11.68 -5.05
C THR A 250 -3.84 -11.40 -6.39
N ASP A 251 -4.13 -12.44 -7.17
CA ASP A 251 -4.85 -12.31 -8.45
C ASP A 251 -6.21 -11.63 -8.26
N ILE A 252 -6.90 -11.90 -7.15
CA ILE A 252 -8.19 -11.28 -6.81
C ILE A 252 -8.05 -9.78 -6.59
N ALA A 253 -7.00 -9.33 -5.86
CA ALA A 253 -6.75 -7.91 -5.67
C ALA A 253 -6.39 -7.24 -7.00
N MET A 254 -5.55 -7.89 -7.81
CA MET A 254 -5.21 -7.39 -9.14
C MET A 254 -6.43 -7.31 -10.05
N GLU A 255 -7.36 -8.27 -10.00
CA GLU A 255 -8.59 -8.27 -10.80
C GLU A 255 -9.54 -7.14 -10.38
N SER A 256 -9.67 -6.89 -9.08
CA SER A 256 -10.58 -5.88 -8.51
C SER A 256 -10.07 -4.43 -8.68
N ALA A 257 -8.79 -4.22 -8.90
CA ALA A 257 -8.19 -2.90 -9.02
C ALA A 257 -8.34 -2.32 -10.43
N ASP A 258 -8.40 -1.01 -10.53
CA ASP A 258 -8.39 -0.24 -11.80
C ASP A 258 -6.98 -0.04 -12.36
N MET A 259 -5.98 -0.07 -11.49
CA MET A 259 -4.57 0.09 -11.81
C MET A 259 -3.74 -0.97 -11.10
N VAL A 260 -2.73 -1.51 -11.79
CA VAL A 260 -1.79 -2.48 -11.22
C VAL A 260 -0.37 -1.96 -11.35
N LEU A 261 0.35 -1.97 -10.22
CA LEU A 261 1.79 -1.68 -10.18
C LEU A 261 2.56 -2.99 -10.26
N MET A 262 3.17 -3.27 -11.40
CA MET A 262 3.85 -4.54 -11.69
C MET A 262 5.09 -4.79 -10.81
N LYS A 263 5.63 -3.76 -10.19
CA LYS A 263 6.78 -3.84 -9.28
C LYS A 263 6.32 -3.51 -7.85
N PRO A 264 6.93 -4.11 -6.82
CA PRO A 264 6.61 -3.82 -5.43
C PRO A 264 7.26 -2.49 -4.95
N ASN A 265 7.13 -1.42 -5.75
CA ASN A 265 7.74 -0.12 -5.50
C ASN A 265 6.64 0.93 -5.30
N LEU A 266 6.54 1.49 -4.10
CA LEU A 266 5.50 2.46 -3.76
C LEU A 266 5.69 3.82 -4.45
N MET A 267 6.91 4.17 -4.87
CA MET A 267 7.15 5.36 -5.67
C MET A 267 6.45 5.30 -7.04
N ASP A 268 6.04 4.13 -7.49
CA ASP A 268 5.27 4.00 -8.74
C ASP A 268 3.83 4.53 -8.60
N VAL A 269 3.27 4.61 -7.37
CA VAL A 269 2.03 5.36 -7.10
C VAL A 269 2.23 6.84 -7.43
N VAL A 270 3.31 7.44 -6.95
CA VAL A 270 3.65 8.85 -7.24
C VAL A 270 3.83 9.08 -8.73
N LYS A 271 4.54 8.17 -9.41
CA LYS A 271 4.73 8.23 -10.87
C LYS A 271 3.40 8.11 -11.60
N ALA A 272 2.50 7.22 -11.16
CA ALA A 272 1.17 7.07 -11.75
C ALA A 272 0.38 8.39 -11.72
N LEU A 273 0.38 9.08 -10.58
CA LEU A 273 -0.27 10.38 -10.45
C LEU A 273 0.37 11.45 -11.33
N LYS A 274 1.71 11.48 -11.42
CA LYS A 274 2.43 12.43 -12.28
C LYS A 274 2.17 12.16 -13.77
N ILE A 275 2.13 10.90 -14.20
CA ILE A 275 1.78 10.50 -15.58
C ILE A 275 0.35 10.95 -15.90
N SER A 276 -0.60 10.71 -14.97
CA SER A 276 -1.98 11.19 -15.08
C SER A 276 -2.01 12.70 -15.31
N GLN A 277 -1.40 13.48 -14.43
CA GLN A 277 -1.36 14.94 -14.52
C GLN A 277 -0.70 15.43 -15.81
N ALA A 278 0.43 14.85 -16.20
CA ALA A 278 1.13 15.22 -17.42
C ALA A 278 0.30 14.91 -18.67
N THR A 279 -0.41 13.78 -18.67
CA THR A 279 -1.30 13.39 -19.78
C THR A 279 -2.45 14.37 -19.95
N ILE A 280 -3.13 14.72 -18.85
CA ILE A 280 -4.22 15.68 -18.90
C ILE A 280 -3.76 17.09 -19.32
N THR A 281 -2.60 17.51 -18.85
CA THR A 281 -1.99 18.77 -19.29
C THR A 281 -1.77 18.75 -20.80
N THR A 282 -1.21 17.68 -21.35
CA THR A 282 -0.97 17.51 -22.78
C THR A 282 -2.29 17.49 -23.58
N ILE A 283 -3.34 16.82 -23.06
CA ILE A 283 -4.67 16.83 -23.68
C ILE A 283 -5.24 18.25 -23.74
N LYS A 284 -5.17 19.01 -22.63
CA LYS A 284 -5.62 20.42 -22.59
C LYS A 284 -4.86 21.31 -23.55
N GLU A 285 -3.54 21.15 -23.63
CA GLU A 285 -2.69 21.87 -24.60
C GLU A 285 -3.11 21.55 -26.05
N ASN A 286 -3.32 20.24 -26.35
CA ASN A 286 -3.75 19.81 -27.68
C ASN A 286 -5.12 20.37 -28.06
N LEU A 287 -6.09 20.37 -27.15
CA LEU A 287 -7.40 20.96 -27.36
C LEU A 287 -7.30 22.49 -27.58
N PHE A 288 -6.51 23.17 -26.77
CA PHE A 288 -6.28 24.62 -26.93
C PHE A 288 -5.76 24.93 -28.33
N TRP A 289 -4.71 24.27 -28.79
CA TRP A 289 -4.16 24.48 -30.11
C TRP A 289 -5.16 24.14 -31.23
N ALA A 290 -5.89 23.03 -31.10
CA ALA A 290 -6.90 22.63 -32.06
C ALA A 290 -8.03 23.71 -32.16
N PHE A 291 -8.47 24.26 -31.04
CA PHE A 291 -9.49 25.30 -31.05
C PHE A 291 -8.97 26.63 -31.57
N ILE A 292 -7.77 27.08 -31.19
CA ILE A 292 -7.24 28.38 -31.62
C ILE A 292 -7.07 28.46 -33.14
N TYR A 293 -6.63 27.37 -33.78
CA TYR A 293 -6.57 27.32 -35.26
C TYR A 293 -7.93 27.52 -35.89
N ASN A 294 -8.98 26.91 -35.36
CA ASN A 294 -10.32 27.06 -35.87
C ASN A 294 -10.89 28.47 -35.59
N ILE A 295 -10.70 29.00 -34.38
CA ILE A 295 -11.17 30.37 -33.99
C ILE A 295 -10.54 31.43 -34.88
N LEU A 296 -9.28 31.28 -35.27
CA LEU A 296 -8.60 32.23 -36.15
C LEU A 296 -8.99 32.01 -37.63
N SER A 297 -9.15 30.76 -38.07
CA SER A 297 -9.41 30.44 -39.48
C SER A 297 -10.86 30.72 -39.89
N ILE A 298 -11.85 30.48 -39.05
CA ILE A 298 -13.27 30.67 -39.37
C ILE A 298 -13.61 32.14 -39.76
N PRO A 299 -13.25 33.17 -38.98
CA PRO A 299 -13.48 34.56 -39.38
C PRO A 299 -12.81 34.95 -40.71
N VAL A 300 -11.59 34.43 -40.93
CA VAL A 300 -10.87 34.66 -42.18
C VAL A 300 -11.61 34.01 -43.36
N ALA A 301 -12.06 32.75 -43.19
CA ALA A 301 -12.86 32.05 -44.18
C ALA A 301 -14.21 32.72 -44.47
N MET A 302 -14.84 33.32 -43.44
CA MET A 302 -16.07 34.12 -43.60
C MET A 302 -15.85 35.45 -44.30
N GLY A 303 -14.62 35.79 -44.67
CA GLY A 303 -14.30 37.02 -45.39
C GLY A 303 -14.18 38.27 -44.52
N VAL A 304 -14.01 38.12 -43.18
CA VAL A 304 -13.86 39.26 -42.26
C VAL A 304 -12.68 40.16 -42.70
N LEU A 305 -11.57 39.57 -43.13
CA LEU A 305 -10.43 40.31 -43.65
C LEU A 305 -10.76 41.05 -44.95
N HIS A 306 -11.65 40.52 -45.77
CA HIS A 306 -12.10 41.18 -47.01
C HIS A 306 -12.89 42.45 -46.76
N LEU A 307 -13.63 42.54 -45.67
CA LEU A 307 -14.33 43.78 -45.24
C LEU A 307 -13.35 44.93 -44.96
N PHE A 308 -12.09 44.63 -44.67
CA PHE A 308 -11.02 45.60 -44.42
C PHE A 308 -10.01 45.66 -45.57
N GLY A 309 -10.38 45.19 -46.79
CA GLY A 309 -9.51 45.22 -48.00
C GLY A 309 -8.43 44.10 -48.04
N GLY A 310 -8.51 43.11 -47.14
CA GLY A 310 -7.60 41.96 -47.13
C GLY A 310 -8.00 40.85 -48.09
N PRO A 311 -7.14 39.83 -48.29
CA PRO A 311 -7.43 38.71 -49.16
C PRO A 311 -8.49 37.77 -48.57
N LEU A 312 -9.21 37.06 -49.46
CA LEU A 312 -10.00 35.89 -49.10
C LEU A 312 -9.11 34.72 -48.75
N LEU A 313 -9.60 33.81 -47.90
CA LEU A 313 -8.87 32.62 -47.53
C LEU A 313 -8.73 31.70 -48.78
N ASP A 314 -7.51 31.44 -49.17
CA ASP A 314 -7.20 30.44 -50.21
C ASP A 314 -7.44 29.02 -49.63
N PRO A 315 -8.23 28.15 -50.31
CA PRO A 315 -8.46 26.79 -49.88
C PRO A 315 -7.17 25.97 -49.63
N MET A 316 -6.10 26.26 -50.35
CA MET A 316 -4.82 25.61 -50.15
C MET A 316 -4.15 26.01 -48.81
N ILE A 317 -4.26 27.29 -48.43
CA ILE A 317 -3.76 27.79 -47.15
C ILE A 317 -4.58 27.17 -46.00
N ALA A 318 -5.90 27.07 -46.16
CA ALA A 318 -6.76 26.41 -45.17
C ALA A 318 -6.38 24.93 -44.99
N GLY A 319 -6.13 24.19 -46.05
CA GLY A 319 -5.69 22.78 -46.02
C GLY A 319 -4.33 22.63 -45.34
N LEU A 320 -3.39 23.51 -45.59
CA LEU A 320 -2.08 23.54 -44.94
C LEU A 320 -2.21 23.82 -43.43
N ALA A 321 -3.03 24.80 -43.02
CA ALA A 321 -3.25 25.11 -41.62
C ALA A 321 -3.85 23.92 -40.83
N MET A 322 -4.81 23.19 -41.42
CA MET A 322 -5.38 21.97 -40.84
C MET A 322 -4.34 20.86 -40.69
N SER A 323 -3.48 20.69 -41.72
CA SER A 323 -2.38 19.70 -41.67
C SER A 323 -1.37 20.04 -40.57
N PHE A 324 -0.97 21.32 -40.42
CA PHE A 324 -0.08 21.76 -39.36
C PHE A 324 -0.70 21.57 -37.97
N SER A 325 -2.01 21.82 -37.82
CA SER A 325 -2.72 21.55 -36.57
C SER A 325 -2.62 20.09 -36.16
N SER A 326 -2.88 19.16 -37.08
CA SER A 326 -2.79 17.71 -36.82
C SER A 326 -1.37 17.28 -36.45
N VAL A 327 -0.37 17.77 -37.18
CA VAL A 327 1.05 17.48 -36.89
C VAL A 327 1.45 18.03 -35.52
N SER A 328 1.02 19.22 -35.15
CA SER A 328 1.30 19.85 -33.85
C SER A 328 0.77 19.01 -32.69
N VAL A 329 -0.47 18.50 -32.79
CA VAL A 329 -1.09 17.65 -31.78
C VAL A 329 -0.30 16.34 -31.62
N VAL A 330 0.11 15.71 -32.72
CA VAL A 330 0.91 14.47 -32.68
C VAL A 330 2.27 14.73 -32.04
N LEU A 331 2.97 15.79 -32.46
CA LEU A 331 4.29 16.13 -31.90
C LEU A 331 4.21 16.45 -30.40
N ASN A 332 3.19 17.18 -29.94
CA ASN A 332 2.98 17.48 -28.53
C ASN A 332 2.66 16.19 -27.74
N ALA A 333 1.84 15.30 -28.29
CA ALA A 333 1.57 14.01 -27.67
C ALA A 333 2.86 13.15 -27.55
N LEU A 334 3.73 13.16 -28.58
CA LEU A 334 5.02 12.45 -28.53
C LEU A 334 6.01 13.07 -27.54
N ARG A 335 5.93 14.40 -27.30
CA ARG A 335 6.74 15.08 -26.29
C ARG A 335 6.47 14.55 -24.88
N LEU A 336 5.23 14.09 -24.59
CA LEU A 336 4.89 13.46 -23.32
C LEU A 336 5.83 12.26 -23.01
N LYS A 337 6.20 11.48 -24.00
CA LYS A 337 7.13 10.34 -23.86
C LYS A 337 8.53 10.73 -23.34
N ARG A 338 8.93 11.98 -23.56
CA ARG A 338 10.26 12.51 -23.16
C ARG A 338 10.23 13.27 -21.84
N ARG A 339 9.03 13.47 -21.25
CA ARG A 339 8.93 14.08 -19.90
C ARG A 339 9.50 13.11 -18.86
N LYS A 340 10.45 13.60 -18.07
CA LYS A 340 10.90 12.88 -16.86
C LYS A 340 9.74 12.91 -15.84
N VAL A 341 9.28 11.75 -15.45
CA VAL A 341 8.20 11.54 -14.48
C VAL A 341 8.76 11.13 -13.12
#